data_06da7d2ea06209ae352984f4b0130917
#
_entry.id   06da7d2ea06209ae352984f4b0130917
#
_cell.length_a   1.000
_cell.length_b   1.000
_cell.length_c   1.000
_cell.angle_alpha   90.00
_cell.angle_beta   90.00
_cell.angle_gamma   90.00
#
_symmetry.space_group_name_H-M   'P 1'
#
loop_
_entity.id
_entity.type
_entity.pdbx_description
1 polymer ?
#
loop_
_entity_poly.entity_id
_entity_poly.type
_entity_poly.pdbx_seq_one_letter_code
_entity_poly.pdbx_strand_id
1 'polypeptide(L)'
;MATPSLQLGSGNWAVKSDSLLGYKTIDSKYYPREMTFTRATTGTRVNAAGLVEIVPYNLFSYSEDFTNAAWFTTDVITVNTTTAPNGTLTADTLTIPSTTNAQYYLIRNSFFINVGQYTQSFYVKKNTYGYIALVSTINGSLQTSYFDINTGVVGTTTSGTTSSITDVGNGWYRVSQTANETTGANRVIGIYFANSLMNSINVSLSLTDSFYAWGAQLVEGTQPLTYLPTTDRLDIPRIDYSTGSSALLLETQRTNLALRSEDFNNGSWTKSGATVTSDSIVSPSGIQNADTITQSGGTLNINQTITISSVGNYTYTVYLKKGNFDSSTLFRFGAFQGGDLGYITFDFNTNTTSVISGTIISHSSTSLGNGWYRIQYTINIPAIGAVLFYNGGVGGSIGVGNFFYSWGAQLEVGPYPTSYIPTTSASVTRNADTCTKTGISSLIGQTEGTLYFQAKGLVDDSTYSLISLSDIGGANRISIGYANTATNLYFEYRVNSSYLINFNIGYIVKTDNNRIAVKYKLGEQAVFLNGVKIYSNTLSSAFTTALDRFSFDYNGGGFPYYGKVKALEIYTTSLTDAECIALTTL
;
A
#
# COMPACT_ATOMS: atom_id res chain seq x y z
N MET A 1 -9.23 34.00 5.23
CA MET A 1 -8.28 33.26 4.37
C MET A 1 -8.99 32.90 3.08
N ALA A 2 -8.33 33.02 1.95
CA ALA A 2 -8.91 32.58 0.66
C ALA A 2 -9.16 31.07 0.67
N THR A 3 -10.10 30.62 -0.17
CA THR A 3 -10.39 29.21 -0.31
C THR A 3 -9.43 28.57 -1.32
N PRO A 4 -8.82 27.41 -1.05
CA PRO A 4 -7.92 26.76 -2.00
C PRO A 4 -8.67 26.33 -3.27
N SER A 5 -8.02 26.44 -4.42
CA SER A 5 -8.52 25.95 -5.71
C SER A 5 -8.40 24.44 -5.85
N LEU A 6 -7.44 23.84 -5.14
CA LEU A 6 -7.28 22.39 -5.00
C LEU A 6 -6.83 22.09 -3.56
N GLN A 7 -7.45 21.11 -2.93
CA GLN A 7 -7.10 20.67 -1.58
C GLN A 7 -7.05 19.14 -1.51
N LEU A 8 -6.02 18.63 -0.83
CA LEU A 8 -5.83 17.22 -0.46
C LEU A 8 -5.57 17.12 1.03
N GLY A 9 -6.10 16.11 1.70
CA GLY A 9 -5.84 15.86 3.12
C GLY A 9 -6.67 16.71 4.06
N SER A 10 -6.09 17.08 5.22
CA SER A 10 -6.79 17.78 6.32
C SER A 10 -8.08 17.08 6.76
N GLY A 11 -8.06 15.73 6.80
CA GLY A 11 -9.23 14.91 7.10
C GLY A 11 -10.11 14.58 5.88
N ASN A 12 -9.82 15.12 4.70
CA ASN A 12 -10.60 14.96 3.47
C ASN A 12 -9.96 13.97 2.48
N TRP A 13 -9.04 13.14 2.92
CA TRP A 13 -8.47 12.10 2.07
C TRP A 13 -9.56 11.13 1.61
N ALA A 14 -9.64 10.92 0.30
CA ALA A 14 -10.52 9.94 -0.31
C ALA A 14 -9.75 9.15 -1.37
N VAL A 15 -10.10 7.88 -1.48
CA VAL A 15 -9.55 6.97 -2.49
C VAL A 15 -10.72 6.42 -3.29
N LYS A 16 -10.61 6.47 -4.62
CA LYS A 16 -11.57 5.86 -5.55
C LYS A 16 -10.78 5.00 -6.54
N SER A 17 -11.08 3.71 -6.55
CA SER A 17 -10.34 2.75 -7.39
C SER A 17 -8.84 2.81 -7.12
N ASP A 18 -8.07 3.12 -8.13
CA ASP A 18 -6.62 3.29 -8.14
C ASP A 18 -6.16 4.76 -8.02
N SER A 19 -7.09 5.68 -7.76
CA SER A 19 -6.84 7.12 -7.77
C SER A 19 -7.04 7.77 -6.41
N LEU A 20 -6.18 8.73 -6.09
CA LEU A 20 -6.36 9.63 -4.95
C LEU A 20 -7.27 10.78 -5.37
N LEU A 21 -8.34 11.00 -4.62
CA LEU A 21 -9.24 12.13 -4.83
C LEU A 21 -8.67 13.40 -4.19
N GLY A 22 -8.44 14.42 -5.01
CA GLY A 22 -8.28 15.78 -4.57
C GLY A 22 -9.60 16.54 -4.65
N TYR A 23 -9.69 17.70 -4.01
CA TYR A 23 -10.88 18.53 -4.02
C TYR A 23 -10.58 19.89 -4.64
N LYS A 24 -11.42 20.29 -5.59
CA LYS A 24 -11.44 21.63 -6.17
C LYS A 24 -12.58 22.42 -5.55
N THR A 25 -12.33 23.65 -5.14
CA THR A 25 -13.38 24.59 -4.70
C THR A 25 -13.94 25.37 -5.90
N ILE A 26 -15.25 25.31 -6.10
CA ILE A 26 -16.01 26.14 -7.04
C ILE A 26 -17.22 26.62 -6.27
N ASP A 27 -17.47 27.95 -6.29
CA ASP A 27 -18.63 28.56 -5.63
C ASP A 27 -18.78 28.13 -4.15
N SER A 28 -17.67 28.07 -3.43
CA SER A 28 -17.60 27.62 -2.04
C SER A 28 -18.03 26.17 -1.82
N LYS A 29 -18.07 25.34 -2.88
CA LYS A 29 -18.33 23.89 -2.82
C LYS A 29 -17.08 23.11 -3.23
N TYR A 30 -16.89 21.97 -2.59
CA TYR A 30 -15.79 21.05 -2.91
C TYR A 30 -16.24 20.02 -3.95
N TYR A 31 -15.45 19.87 -5.00
CA TYR A 31 -15.68 18.88 -6.05
C TYR A 31 -14.47 17.94 -6.11
N PRO A 32 -14.69 16.62 -6.26
CA PRO A 32 -13.59 15.67 -6.35
C PRO A 32 -12.76 15.87 -7.62
N ARG A 33 -11.45 15.73 -7.48
CA ARG A 33 -10.47 15.70 -8.57
C ARG A 33 -9.57 14.49 -8.40
N GLU A 34 -9.51 13.67 -9.41
CA GLU A 34 -8.65 12.48 -9.40
C GLU A 34 -7.19 12.88 -9.58
N MET A 35 -6.32 12.38 -8.71
CA MET A 35 -4.87 12.43 -8.86
C MET A 35 -4.41 11.13 -9.51
N THR A 36 -3.41 11.19 -10.37
CA THR A 36 -2.76 9.99 -10.90
C THR A 36 -1.76 9.48 -9.87
N PHE A 37 -2.04 8.32 -9.32
CA PHE A 37 -1.16 7.60 -8.40
C PHE A 37 -0.67 6.32 -9.06
N THR A 38 0.60 5.96 -8.90
CA THR A 38 1.13 4.69 -9.42
C THR A 38 1.96 3.95 -8.38
N ARG A 39 1.72 2.67 -8.27
CA ARG A 39 2.53 1.64 -7.60
C ARG A 39 2.06 0.28 -8.12
N ALA A 40 2.70 -0.29 -9.10
CA ALA A 40 2.29 -1.53 -9.76
C ALA A 40 2.39 -2.80 -8.88
N THR A 41 2.47 -2.66 -7.55
CA THR A 41 2.51 -3.74 -6.56
C THR A 41 1.62 -3.41 -5.37
N THR A 42 1.29 -4.42 -4.57
CA THR A 42 0.64 -4.21 -3.27
C THR A 42 1.57 -3.48 -2.30
N GLY A 43 0.99 -2.92 -1.26
CA GLY A 43 1.72 -2.28 -0.18
C GLY A 43 0.91 -2.30 1.11
N THR A 44 1.56 -2.26 2.25
CA THR A 44 0.88 -2.17 3.54
C THR A 44 0.77 -0.74 4.02
N ARG A 45 -0.17 -0.51 4.93
CA ARG A 45 -0.35 0.72 5.70
C ARG A 45 -0.75 0.36 7.13
N VAL A 46 -0.74 1.33 8.01
CA VAL A 46 -1.46 1.24 9.28
C VAL A 46 -2.84 1.87 9.07
N ASN A 47 -3.91 1.11 9.32
CA ASN A 47 -5.28 1.59 9.18
C ASN A 47 -5.74 2.45 10.36
N ALA A 48 -6.96 2.97 10.31
CA ALA A 48 -7.52 3.83 11.37
C ALA A 48 -7.69 3.12 12.73
N ALA A 49 -7.75 1.78 12.73
CA ALA A 49 -7.77 0.97 13.95
C ALA A 49 -6.36 0.66 14.51
N GLY A 50 -5.30 1.16 13.86
CA GLY A 50 -3.91 0.91 14.24
C GLY A 50 -3.34 -0.43 13.77
N LEU A 51 -4.06 -1.16 12.91
CA LEU A 51 -3.63 -2.45 12.39
C LEU A 51 -2.79 -2.29 11.11
N VAL A 52 -1.77 -3.14 10.97
CA VAL A 52 -0.98 -3.27 9.73
C VAL A 52 -1.79 -4.08 8.74
N GLU A 53 -2.19 -3.50 7.64
CA GLU A 53 -2.98 -4.18 6.61
C GLU A 53 -2.39 -3.98 5.22
N ILE A 54 -2.56 -4.97 4.35
CA ILE A 54 -2.37 -4.79 2.91
C ILE A 54 -3.46 -3.81 2.45
N VAL A 55 -3.07 -2.80 1.69
CA VAL A 55 -4.05 -1.85 1.13
C VAL A 55 -5.05 -2.66 0.32
N PRO A 56 -6.35 -2.54 0.60
CA PRO A 56 -7.39 -3.28 -0.10
C PRO A 56 -7.21 -3.11 -1.62
N TYR A 57 -7.17 -4.20 -2.33
CA TYR A 57 -6.98 -4.23 -3.78
C TYR A 57 -7.79 -5.38 -4.39
N ASN A 58 -8.08 -5.24 -5.68
CA ASN A 58 -8.68 -6.31 -6.47
C ASN A 58 -7.58 -6.92 -7.35
N LEU A 59 -7.33 -8.21 -7.20
CA LEU A 59 -6.34 -8.95 -7.99
C LEU A 59 -6.78 -9.15 -9.45
N PHE A 60 -8.08 -9.09 -9.74
CA PHE A 60 -8.56 -9.09 -11.11
C PHE A 60 -8.38 -7.71 -11.72
N SER A 61 -7.57 -7.58 -12.76
CA SER A 61 -7.58 -6.41 -13.64
C SER A 61 -8.81 -6.44 -14.56
N TYR A 62 -9.23 -5.26 -15.04
CA TYR A 62 -10.40 -5.10 -15.92
C TYR A 62 -11.67 -5.72 -15.33
N SER A 63 -11.94 -5.38 -14.08
CA SER A 63 -13.00 -5.99 -13.29
C SER A 63 -14.44 -5.68 -13.75
N GLU A 64 -14.59 -4.72 -14.66
CA GLU A 64 -15.87 -4.32 -15.28
C GLU A 64 -15.82 -4.42 -16.83
N ASP A 65 -14.69 -4.79 -17.43
CA ASP A 65 -14.53 -4.98 -18.87
C ASP A 65 -14.21 -6.45 -19.16
N PHE A 66 -15.24 -7.25 -19.35
CA PHE A 66 -15.12 -8.69 -19.58
C PHE A 66 -14.77 -9.03 -21.03
N THR A 67 -14.71 -8.04 -21.95
CA THR A 67 -14.22 -8.22 -23.33
C THR A 67 -12.70 -8.09 -23.42
N ASN A 68 -12.04 -7.59 -22.36
CA ASN A 68 -10.60 -7.45 -22.34
C ASN A 68 -9.88 -8.80 -22.44
N ALA A 69 -8.74 -8.83 -23.16
CA ALA A 69 -7.94 -10.04 -23.36
C ALA A 69 -7.39 -10.67 -22.05
N ALA A 70 -7.49 -9.96 -20.93
CA ALA A 70 -7.21 -10.49 -19.60
C ALA A 70 -8.22 -11.56 -19.17
N TRP A 71 -9.42 -11.54 -19.70
CA TRP A 71 -10.47 -12.53 -19.48
C TRP A 71 -10.50 -13.54 -20.63
N PHE A 72 -10.71 -14.80 -20.31
CA PHE A 72 -10.96 -15.85 -21.27
C PHE A 72 -12.41 -16.33 -21.13
N THR A 73 -13.14 -16.37 -22.24
CA THR A 73 -14.56 -16.71 -22.22
C THR A 73 -14.92 -17.62 -23.37
N THR A 74 -15.89 -18.50 -23.14
CA THR A 74 -16.63 -19.23 -24.18
C THR A 74 -18.00 -18.61 -24.46
N ASP A 75 -18.43 -17.65 -23.63
CA ASP A 75 -19.73 -16.98 -23.74
C ASP A 75 -19.69 -15.85 -24.76
N VAL A 76 -20.85 -15.48 -25.26
CA VAL A 76 -21.04 -14.21 -26.00
C VAL A 76 -21.26 -13.10 -24.97
N ILE A 77 -20.38 -12.12 -24.98
CA ILE A 77 -20.48 -10.95 -24.09
C ILE A 77 -21.08 -9.79 -24.87
N THR A 78 -22.18 -9.23 -24.35
CA THR A 78 -22.73 -7.96 -24.81
C THR A 78 -22.52 -6.93 -23.72
N VAL A 79 -21.72 -5.91 -24.02
CA VAL A 79 -21.26 -4.93 -23.04
C VAL A 79 -22.31 -3.89 -22.69
N ASN A 80 -22.30 -3.44 -21.42
CA ASN A 80 -23.05 -2.28 -20.95
C ASN A 80 -24.57 -2.35 -21.20
N THR A 81 -25.16 -3.51 -21.01
CA THR A 81 -26.57 -3.78 -21.36
C THR A 81 -27.58 -3.47 -20.26
N THR A 82 -27.13 -3.37 -19.01
CA THR A 82 -28.02 -3.08 -17.87
C THR A 82 -27.33 -2.24 -16.81
N THR A 83 -28.14 -1.62 -15.95
CA THR A 83 -27.64 -0.81 -14.83
C THR A 83 -27.02 -1.71 -13.75
N ALA A 84 -25.76 -1.47 -13.47
CA ALA A 84 -24.99 -2.13 -12.42
C ALA A 84 -25.41 -1.71 -11.01
N PRO A 85 -24.97 -2.43 -9.94
CA PRO A 85 -25.28 -2.06 -8.55
C PRO A 85 -24.84 -0.66 -8.13
N ASN A 86 -23.82 -0.09 -8.79
CA ASN A 86 -23.34 1.28 -8.54
C ASN A 86 -24.18 2.38 -9.21
N GLY A 87 -25.25 2.01 -9.95
CA GLY A 87 -26.13 2.92 -10.66
C GLY A 87 -25.68 3.35 -12.06
N THR A 88 -24.54 2.84 -12.55
CA THR A 88 -24.03 3.12 -13.91
C THR A 88 -24.48 2.05 -14.91
N LEU A 89 -24.58 2.40 -16.21
CA LEU A 89 -24.87 1.45 -17.28
C LEU A 89 -23.57 0.76 -17.72
N THR A 90 -23.06 -0.15 -16.89
CA THR A 90 -21.74 -0.81 -17.09
C THR A 90 -21.76 -2.33 -16.86
N ALA A 91 -22.93 -2.92 -16.64
CA ALA A 91 -23.03 -4.36 -16.47
C ALA A 91 -23.24 -5.06 -17.82
N ASP A 92 -22.56 -6.19 -17.99
CA ASP A 92 -22.52 -6.97 -19.22
C ASP A 92 -23.50 -8.15 -19.18
N THR A 93 -23.99 -8.55 -20.35
CA THR A 93 -24.75 -9.78 -20.54
C THR A 93 -23.82 -10.90 -21.01
N LEU A 94 -23.82 -12.02 -20.29
CA LEU A 94 -23.20 -13.26 -20.70
C LEU A 94 -24.28 -14.18 -21.27
N THR A 95 -24.09 -14.64 -22.52
CA THR A 95 -25.06 -15.46 -23.25
C THR A 95 -24.39 -16.71 -23.80
N ILE A 96 -25.09 -17.83 -23.76
CA ILE A 96 -24.61 -19.11 -24.28
C ILE A 96 -24.47 -19.05 -25.82
N PRO A 97 -23.30 -19.43 -26.38
CA PRO A 97 -23.07 -19.44 -27.84
C PRO A 97 -23.58 -20.70 -28.54
N SER A 98 -23.86 -21.78 -27.80
CA SER A 98 -24.24 -23.09 -28.35
C SER A 98 -25.11 -23.88 -27.40
N THR A 99 -25.94 -24.79 -27.92
CA THR A 99 -26.80 -25.68 -27.13
C THR A 99 -26.15 -27.04 -26.78
N THR A 100 -24.90 -27.25 -27.18
CA THR A 100 -24.18 -28.50 -26.89
C THR A 100 -23.88 -28.63 -25.41
N ASN A 101 -23.83 -29.85 -24.90
CA ASN A 101 -23.43 -30.09 -23.51
C ASN A 101 -21.94 -29.74 -23.32
N ALA A 102 -21.67 -28.60 -22.76
CA ALA A 102 -20.33 -28.03 -22.59
C ALA A 102 -20.25 -27.13 -21.34
N GLN A 103 -19.05 -26.65 -21.07
CA GLN A 103 -18.82 -25.60 -20.06
C GLN A 103 -18.83 -24.24 -20.72
N TYR A 104 -19.63 -23.34 -20.18
CA TYR A 104 -19.72 -21.94 -20.61
C TYR A 104 -19.31 -21.06 -19.46
N TYR A 105 -18.33 -20.17 -19.69
CA TYR A 105 -17.62 -19.47 -18.62
C TYR A 105 -16.98 -18.15 -19.03
N LEU A 106 -16.75 -17.35 -17.99
CA LEU A 106 -15.85 -16.19 -17.98
C LEU A 106 -14.80 -16.40 -16.89
N ILE A 107 -13.53 -16.55 -17.25
CA ILE A 107 -12.46 -16.90 -16.31
C ILE A 107 -11.20 -16.07 -16.50
N ARG A 108 -10.40 -16.00 -15.42
CA ARG A 108 -8.96 -15.70 -15.45
C ARG A 108 -8.22 -17.03 -15.63
N ASN A 109 -7.61 -17.20 -16.79
CA ASN A 109 -6.87 -18.44 -17.10
C ASN A 109 -5.39 -18.25 -16.75
N SER A 110 -4.79 -19.24 -16.07
CA SER A 110 -3.36 -19.22 -15.70
C SER A 110 -2.96 -17.99 -14.87
N PHE A 111 -3.80 -17.60 -13.90
CA PHE A 111 -3.55 -16.50 -13.00
C PHE A 111 -2.75 -16.98 -11.79
N PHE A 112 -1.55 -16.40 -11.57
CA PHE A 112 -0.69 -16.80 -10.45
C PHE A 112 -1.20 -16.23 -9.12
N ILE A 113 -1.36 -17.11 -8.12
CA ILE A 113 -1.66 -16.75 -6.73
C ILE A 113 -0.64 -17.38 -5.78
N ASN A 114 -0.31 -16.67 -4.71
CA ASN A 114 0.60 -17.15 -3.65
C ASN A 114 -0.13 -18.10 -2.69
N VAL A 115 0.62 -18.65 -1.73
CA VAL A 115 0.04 -19.35 -0.58
C VAL A 115 -0.81 -18.38 0.24
N GLY A 116 -2.05 -18.78 0.57
CA GLY A 116 -2.98 -17.95 1.33
C GLY A 116 -4.43 -18.27 1.05
N GLN A 117 -5.32 -17.65 1.79
CA GLN A 117 -6.77 -17.72 1.54
C GLN A 117 -7.18 -16.64 0.55
N TYR A 118 -8.02 -16.99 -0.41
CA TYR A 118 -8.51 -16.07 -1.44
C TYR A 118 -10.01 -16.17 -1.58
N THR A 119 -10.62 -14.99 -1.71
CA THR A 119 -12.07 -14.87 -1.95
C THR A 119 -12.29 -14.21 -3.31
N GLN A 120 -12.91 -14.98 -4.24
CA GLN A 120 -13.46 -14.40 -5.46
C GLN A 120 -14.91 -13.98 -5.25
N SER A 121 -15.35 -12.92 -5.92
CA SER A 121 -16.75 -12.50 -5.93
C SER A 121 -17.13 -11.83 -7.24
N PHE A 122 -18.41 -11.95 -7.61
CA PHE A 122 -19.03 -11.29 -8.75
C PHE A 122 -20.40 -10.74 -8.34
N TYR A 123 -20.78 -9.65 -8.95
CA TYR A 123 -22.17 -9.21 -8.93
C TYR A 123 -22.89 -9.83 -10.12
N VAL A 124 -24.02 -10.45 -9.86
CA VAL A 124 -24.80 -11.19 -10.85
C VAL A 124 -26.27 -10.86 -10.71
N LYS A 125 -26.98 -10.87 -11.85
CA LYS A 125 -28.44 -10.70 -11.89
C LYS A 125 -29.00 -11.61 -12.98
N LYS A 126 -30.14 -12.25 -12.68
CA LYS A 126 -30.86 -13.03 -13.68
C LYS A 126 -31.29 -12.15 -14.85
N ASN A 127 -31.06 -12.65 -16.07
CA ASN A 127 -31.75 -12.23 -17.28
C ASN A 127 -32.80 -13.29 -17.64
N THR A 128 -32.45 -14.25 -18.44
CA THR A 128 -33.35 -15.37 -18.79
C THR A 128 -33.01 -16.63 -17.97
N TYR A 129 -31.76 -16.77 -17.51
CA TYR A 129 -31.27 -17.91 -16.76
C TYR A 129 -30.71 -17.51 -15.39
N GLY A 130 -30.88 -18.39 -14.39
CA GLY A 130 -30.57 -18.02 -13.00
C GLY A 130 -29.78 -19.05 -12.20
N TYR A 131 -29.05 -19.98 -12.85
CA TYR A 131 -28.19 -20.94 -12.16
C TYR A 131 -26.75 -20.77 -12.62
N ILE A 132 -25.86 -20.46 -11.69
CA ILE A 132 -24.45 -20.18 -11.95
C ILE A 132 -23.55 -20.92 -10.96
N ALA A 133 -22.26 -20.97 -11.25
CA ALA A 133 -21.23 -21.45 -10.34
C ALA A 133 -20.02 -20.55 -10.34
N LEU A 134 -19.42 -20.31 -9.17
CA LEU A 134 -18.05 -19.85 -9.06
C LEU A 134 -17.13 -21.06 -9.04
N VAL A 135 -16.07 -20.99 -9.84
CA VAL A 135 -15.11 -22.08 -10.00
C VAL A 135 -13.70 -21.55 -9.81
N SER A 136 -12.89 -22.32 -9.09
CA SER A 136 -11.46 -22.09 -9.00
C SER A 136 -10.69 -23.41 -9.01
N THR A 137 -9.42 -23.38 -9.44
CA THR A 137 -8.48 -24.50 -9.28
C THR A 137 -7.49 -24.23 -8.16
N ILE A 138 -7.89 -23.45 -7.17
CA ILE A 138 -7.10 -23.19 -5.96
C ILE A 138 -6.75 -24.51 -5.29
N ASN A 139 -5.51 -24.60 -4.79
CA ASN A 139 -4.93 -25.84 -4.24
C ASN A 139 -4.85 -27.03 -5.24
N GLY A 140 -4.80 -26.75 -6.54
CA GLY A 140 -4.64 -27.76 -7.59
C GLY A 140 -5.86 -28.65 -7.87
N SER A 141 -6.99 -28.41 -7.20
CA SER A 141 -8.24 -29.17 -7.34
C SER A 141 -9.37 -28.27 -7.79
N LEU A 142 -10.32 -28.81 -8.53
CA LEU A 142 -11.51 -28.08 -8.94
C LEU A 142 -12.38 -27.77 -7.70
N GLN A 143 -12.55 -26.49 -7.39
CA GLN A 143 -13.39 -25.98 -6.33
C GLN A 143 -14.61 -25.31 -6.96
N THR A 144 -15.80 -25.80 -6.67
CA THR A 144 -17.04 -25.30 -7.28
C THR A 144 -18.04 -24.90 -6.20
N SER A 145 -18.66 -23.75 -6.35
CA SER A 145 -19.77 -23.29 -5.51
C SER A 145 -20.92 -22.87 -6.42
N TYR A 146 -22.07 -23.50 -6.25
CA TYR A 146 -23.27 -23.26 -7.06
C TYR A 146 -24.20 -22.25 -6.40
N PHE A 147 -24.89 -21.47 -7.24
CA PHE A 147 -25.83 -20.43 -6.77
C PHE A 147 -27.10 -20.42 -7.62
N ASP A 148 -28.24 -20.35 -6.95
CA ASP A 148 -29.52 -20.00 -7.54
C ASP A 148 -29.78 -18.50 -7.36
N ILE A 149 -29.58 -17.72 -8.42
CA ILE A 149 -29.84 -16.27 -8.42
C ILE A 149 -31.29 -15.92 -8.75
N ASN A 150 -32.18 -16.91 -8.90
CA ASN A 150 -33.63 -16.67 -8.92
C ASN A 150 -34.16 -16.42 -7.50
N THR A 151 -33.61 -17.14 -6.53
CA THR A 151 -34.10 -17.17 -5.15
C THR A 151 -33.08 -16.67 -4.13
N GLY A 152 -31.83 -16.43 -4.53
CA GLY A 152 -30.75 -15.99 -3.63
C GLY A 152 -30.24 -17.12 -2.71
N VAL A 153 -30.12 -18.33 -3.21
CA VAL A 153 -29.71 -19.51 -2.43
C VAL A 153 -28.36 -20.05 -2.87
N VAL A 154 -27.50 -20.39 -1.90
CA VAL A 154 -26.26 -21.16 -2.13
C VAL A 154 -26.62 -22.64 -2.31
N GLY A 155 -26.15 -23.24 -3.39
CA GLY A 155 -26.27 -24.67 -3.67
C GLY A 155 -25.11 -25.48 -3.14
N THR A 156 -24.79 -26.57 -3.84
CA THR A 156 -23.65 -27.44 -3.47
C THR A 156 -22.34 -26.66 -3.53
N THR A 157 -21.48 -26.89 -2.54
CA THR A 157 -20.14 -26.29 -2.45
C THR A 157 -19.11 -27.38 -2.19
N THR A 158 -17.97 -27.34 -2.87
CA THR A 158 -16.86 -28.28 -2.66
C THR A 158 -16.36 -28.19 -1.22
N SER A 159 -16.10 -29.34 -0.61
CA SER A 159 -15.57 -29.43 0.77
C SER A 159 -14.25 -28.65 0.90
N GLY A 160 -14.11 -27.86 1.96
CA GLY A 160 -12.95 -27.00 2.20
C GLY A 160 -13.05 -25.61 1.56
N THR A 161 -14.15 -25.30 0.86
CA THR A 161 -14.48 -23.94 0.41
C THR A 161 -15.65 -23.38 1.21
N THR A 162 -15.71 -22.06 1.32
CA THR A 162 -16.90 -21.34 1.84
C THR A 162 -17.51 -20.49 0.77
N SER A 163 -18.83 -20.32 0.80
CA SER A 163 -19.59 -19.59 -0.21
C SER A 163 -20.63 -18.70 0.42
N SER A 164 -20.90 -17.57 -0.19
CA SER A 164 -22.01 -16.71 0.21
C SER A 164 -22.71 -16.11 -0.99
N ILE A 165 -24.00 -15.77 -0.80
CA ILE A 165 -24.81 -14.97 -1.70
C ILE A 165 -25.48 -13.86 -0.88
N THR A 166 -25.38 -12.63 -1.33
CA THR A 166 -25.94 -11.45 -0.63
C THR A 166 -26.79 -10.66 -1.62
N ASP A 167 -28.04 -10.40 -1.28
CA ASP A 167 -28.90 -9.49 -2.03
C ASP A 167 -28.39 -8.06 -1.86
N VAL A 168 -28.13 -7.39 -2.97
CA VAL A 168 -27.66 -5.99 -3.01
C VAL A 168 -28.70 -5.05 -3.62
N GLY A 169 -29.93 -5.54 -3.80
CA GLY A 169 -31.08 -4.78 -4.32
C GLY A 169 -31.22 -4.83 -5.84
N ASN A 170 -32.37 -4.42 -6.32
CA ASN A 170 -32.72 -4.34 -7.76
C ASN A 170 -32.55 -5.66 -8.53
N GLY A 171 -32.67 -6.81 -7.84
CA GLY A 171 -32.47 -8.15 -8.40
C GLY A 171 -31.01 -8.54 -8.60
N TRP A 172 -30.07 -7.76 -8.09
CA TRP A 172 -28.65 -8.08 -8.06
C TRP A 172 -28.26 -8.85 -6.80
N TYR A 173 -27.41 -9.84 -6.99
CA TYR A 173 -26.76 -10.57 -5.90
C TYR A 173 -25.26 -10.44 -6.01
N ARG A 174 -24.57 -10.35 -4.88
CA ARG A 174 -23.13 -10.57 -4.81
C ARG A 174 -22.88 -12.02 -4.38
N VAL A 175 -22.26 -12.80 -5.25
CA VAL A 175 -21.87 -14.18 -4.97
C VAL A 175 -20.38 -14.24 -4.65
N SER A 176 -19.98 -15.10 -3.70
CA SER A 176 -18.56 -15.28 -3.35
C SER A 176 -18.20 -16.71 -3.06
N GLN A 177 -16.92 -17.04 -3.32
CA GLN A 177 -16.28 -18.30 -2.97
C GLN A 177 -14.90 -18.04 -2.36
N THR A 178 -14.63 -18.62 -1.21
CA THR A 178 -13.33 -18.58 -0.54
C THR A 178 -12.69 -19.97 -0.56
N ALA A 179 -11.40 -20.04 -0.94
CA ALA A 179 -10.61 -21.26 -0.93
C ALA A 179 -9.17 -20.98 -0.47
N ASN A 180 -8.48 -22.01 0.01
CA ASN A 180 -7.12 -21.89 0.55
C ASN A 180 -6.09 -22.46 -0.43
N GLU A 181 -5.11 -21.63 -0.86
CA GLU A 181 -3.97 -22.06 -1.67
C GLU A 181 -2.79 -22.43 -0.77
N THR A 182 -2.26 -23.61 -0.94
CA THR A 182 -1.19 -24.15 -0.08
C THR A 182 0.19 -24.20 -0.74
N THR A 183 0.29 -24.05 -2.05
CA THR A 183 1.56 -24.25 -2.79
C THR A 183 2.02 -23.03 -3.58
N GLY A 184 1.13 -22.11 -3.90
CA GLY A 184 1.38 -21.00 -4.82
C GLY A 184 1.58 -21.49 -6.26
N ALA A 185 0.65 -21.16 -7.16
CA ALA A 185 0.71 -21.59 -8.57
C ALA A 185 -0.24 -20.78 -9.45
N ASN A 186 -0.13 -21.03 -10.77
CA ASN A 186 -1.12 -20.55 -11.72
C ASN A 186 -2.45 -21.30 -11.55
N ARG A 187 -3.55 -20.54 -11.48
CA ARG A 187 -4.89 -21.06 -11.25
C ARG A 187 -5.88 -20.53 -12.28
N VAL A 188 -6.96 -21.28 -12.44
CA VAL A 188 -8.17 -20.84 -13.17
C VAL A 188 -9.18 -20.38 -12.14
N ILE A 189 -9.75 -19.19 -12.32
CA ILE A 189 -10.70 -18.59 -11.36
C ILE A 189 -11.77 -17.82 -12.15
N GLY A 190 -13.06 -18.06 -11.89
CA GLY A 190 -14.11 -17.32 -12.57
C GLY A 190 -15.52 -17.85 -12.35
N ILE A 191 -16.43 -17.46 -13.26
CA ILE A 191 -17.86 -17.75 -13.19
C ILE A 191 -18.30 -18.59 -14.38
N TYR A 192 -19.22 -19.52 -14.14
CA TYR A 192 -19.75 -20.48 -15.10
C TYR A 192 -21.28 -20.50 -15.09
N PHE A 193 -21.88 -20.88 -16.21
CA PHE A 193 -23.25 -21.40 -16.19
C PHE A 193 -23.29 -22.74 -15.45
N ALA A 194 -24.38 -23.00 -14.73
CA ALA A 194 -24.61 -24.24 -14.01
C ALA A 194 -25.97 -24.85 -14.36
N ASN A 195 -26.16 -26.14 -14.14
CA ASN A 195 -27.47 -26.75 -14.30
C ASN A 195 -28.42 -26.37 -13.14
N SER A 196 -29.74 -26.52 -13.36
CA SER A 196 -30.77 -26.21 -12.36
C SER A 196 -30.72 -27.09 -11.10
N LEU A 197 -30.02 -28.23 -11.16
CA LEU A 197 -29.79 -29.10 -10.00
C LEU A 197 -28.61 -28.60 -9.14
N MET A 198 -27.88 -27.57 -9.58
CA MET A 198 -26.72 -26.96 -8.92
C MET A 198 -25.64 -27.98 -8.54
N ASN A 199 -25.32 -28.88 -9.46
CA ASN A 199 -24.33 -29.97 -9.26
C ASN A 199 -23.44 -30.22 -10.49
N SER A 200 -23.63 -29.49 -11.59
CA SER A 200 -22.83 -29.58 -12.82
C SER A 200 -22.62 -28.23 -13.50
N ILE A 201 -21.40 -28.01 -13.99
CA ILE A 201 -21.03 -26.92 -14.90
C ILE A 201 -21.01 -27.35 -16.36
N ASN A 202 -21.25 -28.62 -16.65
CA ASN A 202 -21.53 -29.09 -18.02
C ASN A 202 -23.05 -28.94 -18.25
N VAL A 203 -23.43 -28.08 -19.16
CA VAL A 203 -24.83 -27.72 -19.36
C VAL A 203 -25.23 -27.77 -20.83
N SER A 204 -26.50 -28.15 -21.06
CA SER A 204 -27.19 -28.00 -22.34
C SER A 204 -28.34 -27.03 -22.12
N LEU A 205 -28.19 -25.83 -22.60
CA LEU A 205 -29.10 -24.70 -22.38
C LEU A 205 -29.57 -24.11 -23.70
N SER A 206 -30.48 -23.16 -23.67
CA SER A 206 -30.97 -22.46 -24.85
C SER A 206 -30.07 -21.32 -25.26
N LEU A 207 -29.93 -21.01 -26.56
CA LEU A 207 -29.14 -19.90 -27.07
C LEU A 207 -29.57 -18.51 -26.54
N THR A 208 -30.74 -18.43 -25.92
CA THR A 208 -31.26 -17.22 -25.27
C THR A 208 -30.94 -17.17 -23.79
N ASP A 209 -30.38 -18.26 -23.23
CA ASP A 209 -30.07 -18.32 -21.82
C ASP A 209 -28.89 -17.42 -21.50
N SER A 210 -29.10 -16.52 -20.53
CA SER A 210 -28.16 -15.47 -20.20
C SER A 210 -28.37 -14.93 -18.78
N PHE A 211 -27.32 -14.37 -18.23
CA PHE A 211 -27.37 -13.60 -16.98
C PHE A 211 -26.51 -12.35 -17.11
N TYR A 212 -26.74 -11.38 -16.23
CA TYR A 212 -25.92 -10.18 -16.14
C TYR A 212 -24.80 -10.38 -15.13
N ALA A 213 -23.60 -9.92 -15.47
CA ALA A 213 -22.44 -9.90 -14.60
C ALA A 213 -21.81 -8.51 -14.52
N TRP A 214 -21.22 -8.21 -13.36
CA TRP A 214 -20.51 -6.97 -13.11
C TRP A 214 -19.55 -7.16 -11.94
N GLY A 215 -18.51 -6.33 -11.87
CA GLY A 215 -17.73 -6.13 -10.67
C GLY A 215 -17.03 -7.38 -10.15
N ALA A 216 -16.27 -8.04 -11.02
CA ALA A 216 -15.43 -9.17 -10.64
C ALA A 216 -14.36 -8.76 -9.64
N GLN A 217 -14.18 -9.50 -8.55
CA GLN A 217 -13.16 -9.23 -7.57
C GLN A 217 -12.51 -10.52 -7.06
N LEU A 218 -11.18 -10.50 -6.92
CA LEU A 218 -10.40 -11.48 -6.18
C LEU A 218 -9.55 -10.75 -5.15
N VAL A 219 -9.65 -11.15 -3.89
CA VAL A 219 -8.89 -10.56 -2.78
C VAL A 219 -8.24 -11.67 -1.97
N GLU A 220 -7.12 -11.37 -1.35
CA GLU A 220 -6.57 -12.19 -0.29
C GLU A 220 -7.40 -11.99 0.99
N GLY A 221 -7.76 -13.09 1.65
CA GLY A 221 -8.60 -13.09 2.85
C GLY A 221 -9.81 -14.02 2.74
N THR A 222 -10.58 -14.08 3.82
CA THR A 222 -11.68 -15.04 4.02
C THR A 222 -13.06 -14.49 3.67
N GLN A 223 -13.13 -13.21 3.27
CA GLN A 223 -14.38 -12.51 2.95
C GLN A 223 -14.20 -11.58 1.75
N PRO A 224 -15.23 -11.36 0.92
CA PRO A 224 -15.18 -10.34 -0.10
C PRO A 224 -15.12 -8.95 0.54
N LEU A 225 -14.13 -8.14 0.16
CA LEU A 225 -14.01 -6.75 0.58
C LEU A 225 -15.03 -5.86 -0.15
N THR A 226 -15.17 -4.60 0.28
CA THR A 226 -15.86 -3.58 -0.53
C THR A 226 -15.33 -3.62 -1.95
N TYR A 227 -16.23 -3.62 -2.93
CA TYR A 227 -15.83 -3.75 -4.33
C TYR A 227 -14.91 -2.59 -4.75
N LEU A 228 -13.81 -2.96 -5.38
CA LEU A 228 -12.81 -2.05 -5.94
C LEU A 228 -12.71 -2.31 -7.44
N PRO A 229 -13.21 -1.39 -8.29
CA PRO A 229 -13.04 -1.50 -9.73
C PRO A 229 -11.57 -1.35 -10.10
N THR A 230 -11.14 -2.12 -11.10
CA THR A 230 -9.77 -2.10 -11.62
C THR A 230 -9.76 -2.01 -13.13
N THR A 231 -8.68 -1.42 -13.66
CA THR A 231 -8.26 -1.50 -15.05
C THR A 231 -7.01 -2.39 -15.15
N ASP A 232 -5.95 -1.94 -15.77
CA ASP A 232 -4.69 -2.68 -15.92
C ASP A 232 -3.76 -2.60 -14.68
N ARG A 233 -4.14 -1.84 -13.63
CA ARG A 233 -3.25 -1.43 -12.53
C ARG A 233 -3.80 -1.71 -11.14
N LEU A 234 -2.88 -1.95 -10.20
CA LEU A 234 -3.12 -2.09 -8.77
C LEU A 234 -2.68 -0.82 -7.99
N ASP A 235 -2.87 0.35 -8.56
CA ASP A 235 -2.33 1.63 -8.10
C ASP A 235 -3.21 2.28 -7.02
N ILE A 236 -3.40 1.63 -5.88
CA ILE A 236 -4.22 2.16 -4.78
C ILE A 236 -3.37 2.99 -3.81
N PRO A 237 -3.68 4.28 -3.61
CA PRO A 237 -2.99 5.14 -2.65
C PRO A 237 -3.11 4.63 -1.22
N ARG A 238 -2.06 4.82 -0.42
CA ARG A 238 -2.02 4.39 0.98
C ARG A 238 -2.29 5.56 1.90
N ILE A 239 -3.49 5.60 2.47
CA ILE A 239 -3.80 6.53 3.56
C ILE A 239 -3.44 5.86 4.88
N ASP A 240 -2.33 6.27 5.46
CA ASP A 240 -1.69 5.68 6.63
C ASP A 240 -2.03 6.48 7.90
N TYR A 241 -2.29 5.78 8.98
CA TYR A 241 -2.67 6.34 10.28
C TYR A 241 -1.61 6.14 11.38
N SER A 242 -0.43 5.64 11.05
CA SER A 242 0.61 5.33 12.06
C SER A 242 1.10 6.56 12.86
N THR A 243 0.73 7.78 12.45
CA THR A 243 1.00 9.02 13.20
C THR A 243 -0.21 9.52 14.00
N GLY A 244 -1.23 8.68 14.19
CA GLY A 244 -2.48 9.01 14.90
C GLY A 244 -3.48 9.84 14.08
N SER A 245 -3.14 10.21 12.85
CA SER A 245 -4.03 10.90 11.90
C SER A 245 -3.73 10.47 10.47
N SER A 246 -4.72 10.59 9.59
CA SER A 246 -4.59 10.20 8.18
C SER A 246 -3.50 11.01 7.46
N ALA A 247 -2.67 10.34 6.68
CA ALA A 247 -1.69 10.95 5.79
C ALA A 247 -1.51 10.09 4.54
N LEU A 248 -1.29 10.70 3.39
CA LEU A 248 -0.84 9.99 2.20
C LEU A 248 0.61 9.52 2.43
N LEU A 249 0.82 8.20 2.38
CA LEU A 249 2.14 7.59 2.48
C LEU A 249 2.73 7.38 1.09
N LEU A 250 3.87 8.00 0.85
CA LEU A 250 4.69 7.83 -0.36
C LEU A 250 6.04 7.25 0.03
N GLU A 251 6.42 6.12 -0.56
CA GLU A 251 7.66 5.41 -0.26
C GLU A 251 8.41 5.00 -1.51
N THR A 252 9.73 4.97 -1.40
CA THR A 252 10.63 4.42 -2.43
C THR A 252 10.41 2.92 -2.62
N GLN A 253 10.85 2.40 -3.75
CA GLN A 253 10.92 0.95 -3.96
C GLN A 253 11.78 0.28 -2.88
N ARG A 254 11.30 -0.84 -2.35
CA ARG A 254 12.02 -1.69 -1.41
C ARG A 254 11.69 -3.16 -1.65
N THR A 255 12.65 -4.01 -1.30
CA THR A 255 12.50 -5.47 -1.34
C THR A 255 12.73 -6.02 0.06
N ASN A 256 11.78 -6.79 0.59
CA ASN A 256 12.02 -7.59 1.78
C ASN A 256 12.80 -8.84 1.39
N LEU A 257 14.02 -8.95 1.88
CA LEU A 257 14.93 -10.06 1.64
C LEU A 257 14.76 -11.22 2.64
N ALA A 258 14.11 -10.98 3.79
CA ALA A 258 13.81 -12.02 4.75
C ALA A 258 12.67 -12.91 4.21
N LEU A 259 12.90 -14.20 4.08
CA LEU A 259 11.91 -15.16 3.61
C LEU A 259 11.01 -15.61 4.76
N ARG A 260 9.77 -16.03 4.44
CA ARG A 260 8.84 -16.53 5.46
C ARG A 260 8.70 -15.55 6.63
N SER A 261 8.42 -14.30 6.31
CA SER A 261 8.44 -13.19 7.25
C SER A 261 7.44 -13.31 8.43
N GLU A 262 6.46 -14.19 8.32
CA GLU A 262 5.43 -14.49 9.33
C GLU A 262 5.47 -15.94 9.84
N ASP A 263 6.30 -16.82 9.23
CA ASP A 263 6.38 -18.26 9.54
C ASP A 263 7.78 -18.62 10.04
N PHE A 264 8.04 -18.36 11.32
CA PHE A 264 9.32 -18.66 11.97
C PHE A 264 9.51 -20.17 12.25
N ASN A 265 8.47 -20.99 12.10
CA ASN A 265 8.58 -22.44 12.17
C ASN A 265 9.20 -23.05 10.92
N ASN A 266 9.16 -22.35 9.79
CA ASN A 266 9.74 -22.80 8.53
C ASN A 266 11.23 -23.09 8.62
N GLY A 267 11.72 -24.01 7.78
CA GLY A 267 13.15 -24.36 7.68
C GLY A 267 14.07 -23.25 7.20
N SER A 268 13.53 -22.16 6.63
CA SER A 268 14.29 -20.95 6.31
C SER A 268 14.82 -20.23 7.55
N TRP A 269 14.22 -20.45 8.71
CA TRP A 269 14.67 -19.95 10.00
C TRP A 269 15.41 -21.02 10.79
N THR A 270 16.65 -20.75 11.14
CA THR A 270 17.42 -21.60 12.04
C THR A 270 16.99 -21.34 13.48
N LYS A 271 16.67 -22.41 14.19
CA LYS A 271 16.25 -22.41 15.59
C LYS A 271 17.30 -23.11 16.43
N SER A 272 17.86 -22.45 17.43
CA SER A 272 18.75 -23.04 18.43
C SER A 272 18.23 -22.73 19.82
N GLY A 273 18.07 -23.75 20.65
CA GLY A 273 17.49 -23.62 21.98
C GLY A 273 16.05 -23.07 21.97
N ALA A 274 15.33 -23.23 20.87
CA ALA A 274 13.97 -22.71 20.67
C ALA A 274 13.07 -23.70 19.94
N THR A 275 11.79 -23.67 20.29
CA THR A 275 10.69 -24.27 19.53
C THR A 275 9.71 -23.18 19.10
N VAL A 276 9.01 -23.39 17.99
CA VAL A 276 8.04 -22.43 17.45
C VAL A 276 6.68 -23.08 17.34
N THR A 277 5.64 -22.41 17.84
CA THR A 277 4.24 -22.74 17.62
C THR A 277 3.66 -21.69 16.67
N SER A 278 3.30 -22.14 15.45
CA SER A 278 2.81 -21.25 14.40
C SER A 278 1.40 -20.74 14.71
N ASP A 279 1.09 -19.54 14.23
CA ASP A 279 -0.25 -18.92 14.21
C ASP A 279 -0.97 -18.93 15.57
N SER A 280 -0.24 -18.73 16.66
CA SER A 280 -0.70 -18.96 18.02
C SER A 280 -1.43 -17.77 18.65
N ILE A 281 -1.21 -16.57 18.11
CA ILE A 281 -1.79 -15.33 18.65
C ILE A 281 -2.12 -14.34 17.53
N VAL A 282 -3.02 -13.39 17.82
CA VAL A 282 -3.35 -12.28 16.91
C VAL A 282 -2.15 -11.34 16.79
N SER A 283 -1.71 -11.13 15.55
CA SER A 283 -0.60 -10.27 15.16
C SER A 283 -0.99 -8.79 15.08
N PRO A 284 -0.06 -7.89 14.79
CA PRO A 284 -0.35 -6.50 14.44
C PRO A 284 -1.27 -6.32 13.21
N SER A 285 -1.46 -7.35 12.39
CA SER A 285 -2.42 -7.30 11.28
C SER A 285 -3.89 -7.51 11.70
N GLY A 286 -4.14 -7.90 12.97
CA GLY A 286 -5.47 -8.25 13.44
C GLY A 286 -5.89 -9.69 13.11
N ILE A 287 -5.01 -10.47 12.48
CA ILE A 287 -5.21 -11.88 12.11
C ILE A 287 -4.40 -12.76 13.05
N GLN A 288 -4.88 -13.96 13.36
CA GLN A 288 -4.13 -14.95 14.16
C GLN A 288 -3.09 -15.63 13.26
N ASN A 289 -1.93 -14.97 13.07
CA ASN A 289 -0.80 -15.41 12.25
C ASN A 289 0.56 -15.00 12.85
N ALA A 290 0.62 -14.76 14.15
CA ALA A 290 1.88 -14.55 14.84
C ALA A 290 2.31 -15.81 15.59
N ASP A 291 3.60 -16.08 15.62
CA ASP A 291 4.19 -17.27 16.17
C ASP A 291 4.61 -17.09 17.64
N THR A 292 4.43 -18.14 18.45
CA THR A 292 5.04 -18.26 19.78
C THR A 292 6.40 -18.91 19.66
N ILE A 293 7.43 -18.23 20.16
CA ILE A 293 8.80 -18.75 20.23
C ILE A 293 9.12 -19.07 21.70
N THR A 294 9.30 -20.35 22.02
CA THR A 294 9.55 -20.86 23.38
C THR A 294 11.00 -21.31 23.51
N GLN A 295 11.68 -20.92 24.56
CA GLN A 295 13.02 -21.45 24.85
C GLN A 295 12.91 -22.89 25.34
N SER A 296 13.53 -23.81 24.57
CA SER A 296 13.52 -25.26 24.85
C SER A 296 14.76 -25.77 25.57
N GLY A 297 15.84 -24.98 25.60
CA GLY A 297 17.10 -25.31 26.25
C GLY A 297 18.26 -24.48 25.71
N GLY A 298 19.38 -24.42 26.44
CA GLY A 298 20.58 -23.71 26.00
C GLY A 298 20.35 -22.23 25.66
N THR A 299 21.14 -21.71 24.73
CA THR A 299 21.05 -20.32 24.26
C THR A 299 19.94 -20.21 23.23
N LEU A 300 19.01 -19.27 23.46
CA LEU A 300 17.91 -18.97 22.54
C LEU A 300 18.44 -18.21 21.32
N ASN A 301 18.26 -18.76 20.13
CA ASN A 301 18.54 -18.08 18.86
C ASN A 301 17.47 -18.41 17.81
N ILE A 302 16.98 -17.39 17.15
CA ILE A 302 16.19 -17.48 15.92
C ILE A 302 16.87 -16.59 14.89
N ASN A 303 17.32 -17.16 13.78
CA ASN A 303 18.02 -16.39 12.75
C ASN A 303 17.74 -16.90 11.35
N GLN A 304 17.99 -16.04 10.37
CA GLN A 304 18.00 -16.41 8.96
C GLN A 304 19.31 -16.01 8.31
N THR A 305 19.90 -16.91 7.52
CA THR A 305 21.05 -16.59 6.68
C THR A 305 20.55 -16.04 5.36
N ILE A 306 20.92 -14.79 5.04
CA ILE A 306 20.52 -14.10 3.83
C ILE A 306 21.76 -13.76 3.01
N THR A 307 21.76 -14.12 1.71
CA THR A 307 22.85 -13.77 0.80
C THR A 307 22.72 -12.32 0.35
N ILE A 308 23.69 -11.52 0.74
CA ILE A 308 23.78 -10.10 0.40
C ILE A 308 24.51 -9.94 -0.94
N SER A 309 23.89 -9.27 -1.89
CA SER A 309 24.42 -9.04 -3.25
C SER A 309 25.09 -7.69 -3.46
N SER A 310 24.92 -6.74 -2.53
CA SER A 310 25.56 -5.42 -2.58
C SER A 310 25.98 -4.97 -1.19
N VAL A 311 27.11 -4.27 -1.09
CA VAL A 311 27.55 -3.63 0.15
C VAL A 311 26.72 -2.38 0.43
N GLY A 312 26.62 -1.96 1.68
CA GLY A 312 25.92 -0.74 2.07
C GLY A 312 25.04 -0.89 3.30
N ASN A 313 24.12 0.04 3.46
CA ASN A 313 23.23 0.07 4.60
C ASN A 313 22.04 -0.86 4.40
N TYR A 314 21.73 -1.64 5.42
CA TYR A 314 20.58 -2.54 5.49
C TYR A 314 19.81 -2.25 6.77
N THR A 315 18.48 -2.22 6.65
CA THR A 315 17.59 -2.04 7.79
C THR A 315 16.79 -3.31 8.04
N TYR A 316 16.90 -3.83 9.26
CA TYR A 316 16.11 -4.96 9.74
C TYR A 316 14.99 -4.46 10.63
N THR A 317 13.78 -5.03 10.47
CA THR A 317 12.64 -4.80 11.36
C THR A 317 11.93 -6.09 11.71
N VAL A 318 11.34 -6.14 12.89
CA VAL A 318 10.49 -7.24 13.34
C VAL A 318 9.47 -6.73 14.35
N TYR A 319 8.34 -7.40 14.44
CA TYR A 319 7.32 -7.14 15.45
C TYR A 319 7.40 -8.16 16.55
N LEU A 320 7.46 -7.67 17.81
CA LEU A 320 7.54 -8.52 18.99
C LEU A 320 6.48 -8.16 20.00
N LYS A 321 6.04 -9.18 20.74
CA LYS A 321 5.24 -9.02 21.95
C LYS A 321 5.81 -9.90 23.04
N LYS A 322 5.85 -9.34 24.27
CA LYS A 322 6.32 -10.06 25.45
C LYS A 322 5.40 -11.24 25.78
N GLY A 323 6.00 -12.36 26.13
CA GLY A 323 5.33 -13.52 26.73
C GLY A 323 5.41 -13.52 28.26
N ASN A 324 5.80 -14.64 28.84
CA ASN A 324 5.80 -14.89 30.28
C ASN A 324 7.16 -14.70 30.98
N PHE A 325 8.22 -14.30 30.25
CA PHE A 325 9.54 -14.09 30.85
C PHE A 325 9.64 -12.80 31.67
N ASP A 326 10.68 -12.70 32.51
CA ASP A 326 10.92 -11.50 33.31
C ASP A 326 11.18 -10.30 32.40
N SER A 327 10.50 -9.18 32.69
CA SER A 327 10.62 -7.95 31.93
C SER A 327 11.99 -7.27 32.01
N SER A 328 12.81 -7.63 33.00
CA SER A 328 14.21 -7.17 33.09
C SER A 328 15.14 -7.85 32.05
N THR A 329 14.65 -8.88 31.36
CA THR A 329 15.41 -9.57 30.31
C THR A 329 15.50 -8.70 29.06
N LEU A 330 16.72 -8.36 28.64
CA LEU A 330 16.97 -7.61 27.44
C LEU A 330 17.01 -8.55 26.22
N PHE A 331 16.19 -8.25 25.22
CA PHE A 331 16.18 -8.95 23.95
C PHE A 331 17.29 -8.44 23.04
N ARG A 332 18.02 -9.34 22.40
CA ARG A 332 19.13 -9.00 21.50
C ARG A 332 18.77 -9.27 20.04
N PHE A 333 19.14 -8.32 19.18
CA PHE A 333 19.04 -8.40 17.72
C PHE A 333 20.35 -7.97 17.11
N GLY A 334 20.65 -8.46 15.90
CA GLY A 334 21.86 -8.03 15.23
C GLY A 334 22.17 -8.82 13.99
N ALA A 335 23.37 -8.60 13.46
CA ALA A 335 23.86 -9.26 12.27
C ALA A 335 25.31 -9.74 12.45
N PHE A 336 25.63 -10.86 11.79
CA PHE A 336 26.94 -11.52 11.83
C PHE A 336 27.38 -11.91 10.42
N GLN A 337 28.65 -11.58 10.06
CA GLN A 337 29.27 -11.96 8.80
C GLN A 337 30.77 -12.25 9.02
N GLY A 338 31.09 -13.49 9.42
CA GLY A 338 32.47 -13.84 9.79
C GLY A 338 32.99 -13.17 11.08
N GLY A 339 32.22 -12.27 11.65
CA GLY A 339 32.38 -11.50 12.88
C GLY A 339 31.13 -10.69 13.17
N ASP A 340 31.06 -10.12 14.38
CA ASP A 340 29.95 -9.28 14.80
C ASP A 340 29.91 -7.98 13.95
N LEU A 341 28.84 -7.76 13.19
CA LEU A 341 28.61 -6.49 12.52
C LEU A 341 28.03 -5.45 13.47
N GLY A 342 27.11 -5.87 14.33
CA GLY A 342 26.52 -5.04 15.37
C GLY A 342 25.30 -5.67 15.98
N TYR A 343 25.08 -5.35 17.26
CA TYR A 343 23.93 -5.82 18.04
C TYR A 343 23.30 -4.70 18.84
N ILE A 344 21.97 -4.78 18.96
CA ILE A 344 21.17 -3.95 19.86
C ILE A 344 20.46 -4.82 20.89
N THR A 345 20.06 -4.21 22.01
CA THR A 345 19.07 -4.76 22.92
C THR A 345 17.76 -3.99 22.83
N PHE A 346 16.68 -4.66 23.20
CA PHE A 346 15.36 -4.06 23.41
C PHE A 346 14.87 -4.37 24.83
N ASP A 347 14.41 -3.34 25.51
CA ASP A 347 13.81 -3.41 26.85
C ASP A 347 12.30 -3.22 26.75
N PHE A 348 11.54 -4.25 27.10
CA PHE A 348 10.07 -4.22 27.08
C PHE A 348 9.45 -3.32 28.16
N ASN A 349 10.18 -2.97 29.25
CA ASN A 349 9.66 -2.10 30.31
C ASN A 349 9.68 -0.63 29.88
N THR A 350 10.78 -0.23 29.26
CA THR A 350 11.04 1.17 28.92
C THR A 350 10.69 1.47 27.45
N ASN A 351 10.43 0.43 26.64
CA ASN A 351 10.28 0.54 25.19
C ASN A 351 11.47 1.24 24.54
N THR A 352 12.69 0.87 24.97
CA THR A 352 13.92 1.47 24.44
C THR A 352 14.84 0.43 23.85
N THR A 353 15.65 0.87 22.90
CA THR A 353 16.73 0.08 22.29
C THR A 353 18.09 0.67 22.65
N SER A 354 19.11 -0.17 22.79
CA SER A 354 20.48 0.27 23.08
C SER A 354 21.50 -0.56 22.27
N VAL A 355 22.58 0.08 21.81
CA VAL A 355 23.68 -0.60 21.13
C VAL A 355 24.56 -1.30 22.17
N ILE A 356 24.92 -2.57 21.91
CA ILE A 356 25.80 -3.36 22.78
C ILE A 356 27.12 -3.74 22.13
N SER A 357 27.18 -3.82 20.80
CA SER A 357 28.43 -4.07 20.08
C SER A 357 28.33 -3.65 18.62
N GLY A 358 29.48 -3.50 17.95
CA GLY A 358 29.61 -3.19 16.53
C GLY A 358 29.15 -1.79 16.15
N THR A 359 28.93 -1.57 14.85
CA THR A 359 28.53 -0.27 14.32
C THR A 359 27.07 -0.29 13.86
N ILE A 360 26.18 0.19 14.71
CA ILE A 360 24.77 0.41 14.38
C ILE A 360 24.59 1.88 13.96
N ILE A 361 23.99 2.09 12.79
CA ILE A 361 23.78 3.43 12.21
C ILE A 361 22.57 4.10 12.87
N SER A 362 21.49 3.35 13.03
CA SER A 362 20.27 3.81 13.72
C SER A 362 19.54 2.63 14.34
N HIS A 363 18.81 2.88 15.40
CA HIS A 363 17.93 1.89 16.03
C HIS A 363 16.77 2.59 16.74
N SER A 364 15.63 1.94 16.78
CA SER A 364 14.48 2.42 17.56
C SER A 364 13.46 1.31 17.77
N SER A 365 12.49 1.60 18.63
CA SER A 365 11.28 0.81 18.81
C SER A 365 10.05 1.70 18.75
N THR A 366 8.95 1.14 18.25
CA THR A 366 7.66 1.81 18.17
C THR A 366 6.59 0.91 18.78
N SER A 367 5.85 1.42 19.77
CA SER A 367 4.69 0.71 20.31
C SER A 367 3.52 0.81 19.32
N LEU A 368 2.87 -0.33 19.05
CA LEU A 368 1.67 -0.39 18.21
C LEU A 368 0.37 -0.56 19.03
N GLY A 369 0.49 -0.60 20.37
CA GLY A 369 -0.62 -0.98 21.25
C GLY A 369 -0.71 -2.51 21.44
N ASN A 370 -1.61 -2.94 22.33
CA ASN A 370 -1.85 -4.35 22.67
C ASN A 370 -0.59 -5.17 23.02
N GLY A 371 0.48 -4.47 23.48
CA GLY A 371 1.76 -5.07 23.85
C GLY A 371 2.67 -5.44 22.67
N TRP A 372 2.31 -5.05 21.45
CA TRP A 372 3.17 -5.21 20.28
C TRP A 372 4.11 -4.03 20.10
N TYR A 373 5.36 -4.32 19.70
CA TYR A 373 6.41 -3.35 19.39
C TYR A 373 7.03 -3.69 18.04
N ARG A 374 7.23 -2.69 17.19
CA ARG A 374 8.08 -2.80 16.01
C ARG A 374 9.48 -2.37 16.39
N ILE A 375 10.43 -3.29 16.34
CA ILE A 375 11.85 -3.05 16.60
C ILE A 375 12.56 -2.87 15.27
N GLN A 376 13.50 -1.95 15.19
CA GLN A 376 14.32 -1.72 14.01
C GLN A 376 15.77 -1.42 14.36
N TYR A 377 16.68 -1.82 13.47
CA TYR A 377 18.06 -1.33 13.45
C TYR A 377 18.58 -1.26 12.01
N THR A 378 19.47 -0.30 11.76
CA THR A 378 20.18 -0.13 10.49
C THR A 378 21.68 -0.38 10.72
N ILE A 379 22.27 -1.16 9.84
CA ILE A 379 23.66 -1.59 9.91
C ILE A 379 24.32 -1.46 8.54
N ASN A 380 25.62 -1.15 8.51
CA ASN A 380 26.40 -1.22 7.28
C ASN A 380 26.95 -2.63 7.08
N ILE A 381 26.71 -3.21 5.91
CA ILE A 381 27.27 -4.51 5.52
C ILE A 381 28.46 -4.27 4.59
N PRO A 382 29.68 -4.58 5.03
CA PRO A 382 30.91 -4.21 4.34
C PRO A 382 31.28 -5.16 3.19
N ALA A 383 30.70 -6.36 3.13
CA ALA A 383 31.04 -7.37 2.13
C ALA A 383 29.80 -8.10 1.62
N ILE A 384 29.81 -8.49 0.34
CA ILE A 384 28.80 -9.39 -0.24
C ILE A 384 28.96 -10.80 0.34
N GLY A 385 27.87 -11.57 0.34
CA GLY A 385 27.86 -12.97 0.79
C GLY A 385 26.83 -13.24 1.88
N ALA A 386 26.98 -14.34 2.58
CA ALA A 386 26.06 -14.80 3.60
C ALA A 386 26.17 -13.95 4.88
N VAL A 387 25.04 -13.43 5.35
CA VAL A 387 24.90 -12.69 6.61
C VAL A 387 23.79 -13.33 7.42
N LEU A 388 24.05 -13.58 8.70
CA LEU A 388 23.04 -14.03 9.65
C LEU A 388 22.36 -12.82 10.26
N PHE A 389 21.03 -12.77 10.16
CA PHE A 389 20.19 -11.79 10.84
C PHE A 389 19.40 -12.47 11.94
N TYR A 390 19.55 -11.96 13.17
CA TYR A 390 18.94 -12.55 14.35
C TYR A 390 17.61 -11.88 14.68
N ASN A 391 16.58 -12.69 14.81
CA ASN A 391 15.22 -12.30 15.18
C ASN A 391 14.98 -12.45 16.69
N GLY A 392 15.87 -11.93 17.50
CA GLY A 392 15.81 -12.00 18.97
C GLY A 392 16.61 -13.16 19.58
N GLY A 393 16.97 -12.98 20.84
CA GLY A 393 17.57 -14.02 21.66
C GLY A 393 19.07 -14.26 21.48
N VAL A 394 19.82 -13.44 20.74
CA VAL A 394 21.25 -13.66 20.48
C VAL A 394 22.04 -13.77 21.77
N GLY A 395 22.58 -14.97 22.07
CA GLY A 395 23.41 -15.19 23.25
C GLY A 395 22.72 -14.97 24.59
N GLY A 396 21.39 -14.80 24.59
CA GLY A 396 20.57 -14.58 25.78
C GLY A 396 19.73 -15.79 26.18
N SER A 397 19.15 -15.70 27.37
CA SER A 397 18.18 -16.67 27.87
C SER A 397 17.01 -15.93 28.48
N ILE A 398 15.79 -16.34 28.14
CA ILE A 398 14.56 -15.90 28.79
C ILE A 398 14.09 -16.90 29.84
N GLY A 399 14.86 -18.00 30.00
CA GLY A 399 14.53 -19.14 30.85
C GLY A 399 13.79 -20.24 30.08
N VAL A 400 14.20 -21.50 30.29
CA VAL A 400 13.57 -22.66 29.64
C VAL A 400 12.09 -22.73 29.97
N GLY A 401 11.25 -22.92 28.96
CA GLY A 401 9.79 -22.90 29.06
C GLY A 401 9.15 -21.51 28.94
N ASN A 402 9.94 -20.44 29.01
CA ASN A 402 9.45 -19.08 28.76
C ASN A 402 9.39 -18.81 27.26
N PHE A 403 8.53 -17.87 26.87
CA PHE A 403 8.25 -17.57 25.48
C PHE A 403 8.02 -16.08 25.22
N PHE A 404 8.10 -15.73 23.93
CA PHE A 404 7.67 -14.45 23.37
C PHE A 404 6.95 -14.69 22.05
N TYR A 405 6.33 -13.64 21.50
CA TYR A 405 5.65 -13.68 20.22
C TYR A 405 6.41 -12.86 19.19
N SER A 406 6.46 -13.36 17.96
CA SER A 406 7.13 -12.70 16.83
C SER A 406 6.26 -12.71 15.58
N TRP A 407 6.36 -11.65 14.79
CA TRP A 407 5.67 -11.49 13.52
C TRP A 407 6.41 -10.50 12.61
N GLY A 408 6.30 -10.66 11.28
CA GLY A 408 6.63 -9.64 10.32
C GLY A 408 8.10 -9.25 10.24
N ALA A 409 9.02 -10.22 10.12
CA ALA A 409 10.43 -9.95 9.90
C ALA A 409 10.66 -9.32 8.51
N GLN A 410 11.51 -8.29 8.43
CA GLN A 410 11.84 -7.61 7.19
C GLN A 410 13.28 -7.15 7.16
N LEU A 411 13.99 -7.44 6.07
CA LEU A 411 15.32 -6.92 5.76
C LEU A 411 15.29 -6.17 4.44
N GLU A 412 15.66 -4.91 4.45
CA GLU A 412 15.63 -4.03 3.29
C GLU A 412 17.01 -3.39 3.05
N VAL A 413 17.37 -3.18 1.78
CA VAL A 413 18.48 -2.29 1.42
C VAL A 413 18.06 -0.85 1.68
N GLY A 414 18.83 -0.12 2.47
CA GLY A 414 18.60 1.30 2.74
C GLY A 414 18.81 1.68 4.20
N PRO A 415 18.90 3.00 4.50
CA PRO A 415 19.24 3.51 5.82
C PRO A 415 18.03 3.66 6.77
N TYR A 416 16.82 3.28 6.35
CA TYR A 416 15.59 3.37 7.15
C TYR A 416 14.58 2.31 6.72
N PRO A 417 13.68 1.88 7.63
CA PRO A 417 12.63 0.92 7.30
C PRO A 417 11.48 1.60 6.56
N THR A 418 10.85 0.82 5.68
CA THR A 418 9.59 1.21 5.06
C THR A 418 8.40 0.44 5.66
N SER A 419 7.20 0.62 5.13
CA SER A 419 6.03 -0.17 5.51
C SER A 419 6.31 -1.66 5.30
N TYR A 420 5.67 -2.49 6.11
CA TYR A 420 5.88 -3.93 6.08
C TYR A 420 5.59 -4.54 4.70
N ILE A 421 6.46 -5.43 4.24
CA ILE A 421 6.35 -6.17 2.98
C ILE A 421 6.34 -7.66 3.32
N PRO A 422 5.17 -8.33 3.32
CA PRO A 422 5.09 -9.75 3.64
C PRO A 422 5.80 -10.60 2.58
N THR A 423 6.46 -11.67 3.04
CA THR A 423 7.15 -12.63 2.17
C THR A 423 6.74 -14.06 2.51
N THR A 424 6.75 -14.92 1.50
CA THR A 424 6.61 -16.37 1.65
C THR A 424 7.93 -17.07 1.25
N SER A 425 7.95 -17.88 0.22
CA SER A 425 9.14 -18.64 -0.21
C SER A 425 10.16 -17.83 -1.01
N ALA A 426 9.84 -16.60 -1.37
CA ALA A 426 10.71 -15.71 -2.13
C ALA A 426 10.69 -14.29 -1.55
N SER A 427 11.73 -13.51 -1.84
CA SER A 427 11.76 -12.07 -1.57
C SER A 427 10.68 -11.35 -2.37
N VAL A 428 10.09 -10.30 -1.80
CA VAL A 428 9.02 -9.52 -2.42
C VAL A 428 9.43 -8.06 -2.53
N THR A 429 9.22 -7.51 -3.73
CA THR A 429 9.48 -6.09 -4.01
C THR A 429 8.17 -5.31 -4.00
N ARG A 430 8.12 -4.23 -3.21
CA ARG A 430 7.12 -3.16 -3.34
C ARG A 430 7.73 -2.05 -4.17
N ASN A 431 7.08 -1.71 -5.28
CA ASN A 431 7.49 -0.61 -6.16
C ASN A 431 7.33 0.75 -5.47
N ALA A 432 8.03 1.76 -5.99
CA ALA A 432 7.90 3.13 -5.50
C ALA A 432 6.48 3.69 -5.73
N ASP A 433 6.04 4.55 -4.83
CA ASP A 433 4.83 5.34 -5.02
C ASP A 433 5.14 6.59 -5.83
N THR A 434 4.27 6.94 -6.78
CA THR A 434 4.27 8.25 -7.44
C THR A 434 2.88 8.87 -7.37
N CYS A 435 2.80 10.19 -7.31
CA CYS A 435 1.53 10.89 -7.32
C CYS A 435 1.68 12.22 -8.07
N THR A 436 0.88 12.42 -9.11
CA THR A 436 0.91 13.60 -9.97
C THR A 436 -0.48 13.95 -10.50
N LYS A 437 -0.63 15.18 -10.99
CA LYS A 437 -1.82 15.60 -11.75
C LYS A 437 -1.43 16.60 -12.83
N THR A 438 -1.89 16.36 -14.04
CA THR A 438 -1.80 17.27 -15.19
C THR A 438 -3.19 17.77 -15.60
N GLY A 439 -3.24 18.76 -16.49
CA GLY A 439 -4.50 19.34 -16.95
C GLY A 439 -5.17 20.22 -15.89
N ILE A 440 -4.40 20.85 -15.01
CA ILE A 440 -4.90 21.64 -13.89
C ILE A 440 -4.48 23.12 -13.92
N SER A 441 -4.13 23.66 -15.10
CA SER A 441 -3.72 25.07 -15.25
C SER A 441 -4.73 26.06 -14.66
N SER A 442 -6.04 25.75 -14.75
CA SER A 442 -7.09 26.57 -14.14
C SER A 442 -7.13 26.53 -12.60
N LEU A 443 -6.41 25.61 -11.97
CA LEU A 443 -6.32 25.46 -10.52
C LEU A 443 -5.02 26.04 -9.96
N ILE A 444 -4.06 26.39 -10.81
CA ILE A 444 -2.77 26.99 -10.46
C ILE A 444 -2.79 28.44 -10.91
N GLY A 445 -2.46 29.36 -10.03
CA GLY A 445 -2.34 30.75 -10.40
C GLY A 445 -1.18 30.97 -11.38
N GLN A 446 -1.44 31.65 -12.49
CA GLN A 446 -0.45 31.78 -13.57
C GLN A 446 0.47 33.01 -13.41
N THR A 447 0.00 34.02 -12.71
CA THR A 447 0.75 35.27 -12.42
C THR A 447 1.02 35.45 -10.93
N GLU A 448 0.19 34.84 -10.10
CA GLU A 448 0.31 34.80 -8.65
C GLU A 448 -0.32 33.53 -8.11
N GLY A 449 0.10 33.06 -6.94
CA GLY A 449 -0.49 31.90 -6.29
C GLY A 449 0.19 31.55 -4.99
N THR A 450 -0.35 30.53 -4.31
CA THR A 450 0.25 29.96 -3.11
C THR A 450 0.14 28.44 -3.16
N LEU A 451 1.24 27.75 -2.86
CA LEU A 451 1.31 26.32 -2.60
C LEU A 451 1.56 26.10 -1.11
N TYR A 452 0.70 25.38 -0.44
CA TYR A 452 0.87 24.95 0.95
C TYR A 452 0.89 23.43 1.04
N PHE A 453 1.72 22.89 1.92
CA PHE A 453 1.66 21.48 2.31
C PHE A 453 2.12 21.28 3.75
N GLN A 454 1.55 20.25 4.38
CA GLN A 454 1.96 19.73 5.67
C GLN A 454 2.46 18.32 5.48
N ALA A 455 3.73 18.08 5.81
CA ALA A 455 4.37 16.82 5.49
C ALA A 455 5.54 16.48 6.42
N LYS A 456 5.87 15.18 6.46
CA LYS A 456 6.97 14.61 7.22
C LYS A 456 7.75 13.67 6.32
N GLY A 457 9.07 13.84 6.19
CA GLY A 457 9.96 12.92 5.51
C GLY A 457 10.10 11.60 6.26
N LEU A 458 10.52 10.55 5.57
CA LEU A 458 10.77 9.22 6.17
C LEU A 458 12.11 9.15 6.90
N VAL A 459 13.07 9.92 6.44
CA VAL A 459 14.45 9.93 6.95
C VAL A 459 15.05 11.32 6.86
N ASP A 460 15.98 11.60 7.74
CA ASP A 460 16.78 12.82 7.74
C ASP A 460 18.10 12.56 6.99
N ASP A 461 18.01 12.49 5.66
CA ASP A 461 19.12 12.20 4.76
C ASP A 461 19.53 13.41 3.90
N SER A 462 20.63 13.25 3.17
CA SER A 462 21.16 14.29 2.26
C SER A 462 20.67 14.07 0.82
N THR A 463 19.38 13.72 0.63
CA THR A 463 18.77 13.61 -0.69
C THR A 463 17.70 14.66 -0.91
N TYR A 464 17.55 15.11 -2.17
CA TYR A 464 16.42 15.97 -2.54
C TYR A 464 15.12 15.17 -2.46
N SER A 465 14.07 15.83 -1.97
CA SER A 465 12.73 15.27 -1.87
C SER A 465 11.73 16.41 -2.10
N LEU A 466 11.21 16.51 -3.32
CA LEU A 466 10.61 17.74 -3.84
C LEU A 466 9.13 17.57 -4.19
N ILE A 467 8.41 18.68 -4.10
CA ILE A 467 7.04 18.89 -4.59
C ILE A 467 7.09 20.02 -5.59
N SER A 468 6.42 19.90 -6.74
CA SER A 468 6.49 20.92 -7.77
C SER A 468 5.14 21.30 -8.40
N LEU A 469 5.04 22.58 -8.79
CA LEU A 469 4.10 23.08 -9.78
C LEU A 469 4.90 23.42 -11.03
N SER A 470 4.52 22.88 -12.20
CA SER A 470 5.29 23.07 -13.42
C SER A 470 4.42 23.15 -14.67
N ASP A 471 4.96 23.67 -15.76
CA ASP A 471 4.47 23.34 -17.08
C ASP A 471 4.80 21.87 -17.42
N ILE A 472 4.22 21.33 -18.50
CA ILE A 472 4.43 19.92 -18.88
C ILE A 472 5.90 19.64 -19.25
N GLY A 473 6.59 20.63 -19.86
CA GLY A 473 8.00 20.52 -20.25
C GLY A 473 8.99 20.80 -19.12
N GLY A 474 8.53 21.37 -17.99
CA GLY A 474 9.36 21.74 -16.85
C GLY A 474 10.26 22.95 -17.10
N ALA A 475 10.03 23.72 -18.16
CA ALA A 475 10.74 24.97 -18.42
C ALA A 475 10.33 26.08 -17.45
N ASN A 476 9.08 26.07 -17.00
CA ASN A 476 8.54 26.95 -15.98
C ASN A 476 8.14 26.12 -14.77
N ARG A 477 8.66 26.47 -13.59
CA ARG A 477 8.46 25.63 -12.40
C ARG A 477 8.68 26.36 -11.08
N ILE A 478 7.92 25.96 -10.10
CA ILE A 478 8.15 26.20 -8.68
C ILE A 478 8.41 24.86 -8.04
N SER A 479 9.56 24.64 -7.42
CA SER A 479 9.86 23.44 -6.64
C SER A 479 10.24 23.80 -5.22
N ILE A 480 9.72 23.07 -4.27
CA ILE A 480 9.99 23.25 -2.84
C ILE A 480 10.04 21.88 -2.16
N GLY A 481 10.89 21.73 -1.18
CA GLY A 481 10.98 20.51 -0.40
C GLY A 481 12.29 20.38 0.34
N TYR A 482 12.66 19.17 0.66
CA TYR A 482 13.90 18.90 1.39
C TYR A 482 15.10 18.94 0.46
N ALA A 483 16.15 19.63 0.90
CA ALA A 483 17.40 19.78 0.16
C ALA A 483 18.27 18.51 0.22
N ASN A 484 19.33 18.48 -0.58
CA ASN A 484 20.39 17.48 -0.50
C ASN A 484 21.33 17.64 0.72
N THR A 485 20.91 18.43 1.69
CA THR A 485 21.49 18.53 3.03
C THR A 485 20.46 18.11 4.05
N ALA A 486 20.88 17.50 5.15
CA ALA A 486 19.95 16.97 6.15
C ALA A 486 19.05 18.03 6.80
N THR A 487 19.40 19.30 6.72
CA THR A 487 18.84 20.37 7.56
C THR A 487 18.28 21.57 6.81
N ASN A 488 18.15 21.52 5.48
CA ASN A 488 17.68 22.66 4.72
C ASN A 488 16.47 22.33 3.84
N LEU A 489 15.64 23.36 3.60
CA LEU A 489 14.71 23.37 2.48
C LEU A 489 15.45 23.78 1.21
N TYR A 490 15.06 23.21 0.09
CA TYR A 490 15.41 23.67 -1.25
C TYR A 490 14.22 24.44 -1.82
N PHE A 491 14.51 25.59 -2.44
CA PHE A 491 13.51 26.38 -3.16
C PHE A 491 14.03 26.73 -4.55
N GLU A 492 13.18 26.49 -5.54
CA GLU A 492 13.43 26.84 -6.95
C GLU A 492 12.26 27.61 -7.54
N TYR A 493 12.61 28.68 -8.26
CA TYR A 493 11.72 29.40 -9.16
C TYR A 493 12.40 29.46 -10.53
N ARG A 494 11.81 28.80 -11.52
CA ARG A 494 12.38 28.64 -12.87
C ARG A 494 11.44 29.22 -13.91
N VAL A 495 11.97 30.02 -14.84
CA VAL A 495 11.21 30.60 -15.94
C VAL A 495 11.99 30.37 -17.24
N ASN A 496 11.31 29.84 -18.25
CA ASN A 496 11.88 29.55 -19.56
C ASN A 496 13.25 28.88 -19.50
N SER A 497 13.33 27.81 -18.70
CA SER A 497 14.55 27.02 -18.44
C SER A 497 15.67 27.73 -17.66
N SER A 498 15.50 28.99 -17.32
CA SER A 498 16.46 29.75 -16.51
C SER A 498 16.13 29.70 -15.02
N TYR A 499 17.10 29.33 -14.19
CA TYR A 499 16.97 29.34 -12.73
C TYR A 499 17.07 30.80 -12.23
N LEU A 500 15.95 31.34 -11.76
CA LEU A 500 15.92 32.67 -11.16
C LEU A 500 16.12 32.61 -9.64
N ILE A 501 15.67 31.54 -9.00
CA ILE A 501 15.96 31.16 -7.63
C ILE A 501 16.33 29.67 -7.66
N ASN A 502 17.44 29.29 -7.04
CA ASN A 502 17.90 27.92 -6.99
C ASN A 502 18.92 27.75 -5.86
N PHE A 503 18.46 27.58 -4.62
CA PHE A 503 19.35 27.38 -3.48
C PHE A 503 18.62 26.84 -2.24
N ASN A 504 19.41 26.43 -1.27
CA ASN A 504 18.94 25.95 0.01
C ASN A 504 18.57 27.13 0.92
N ILE A 505 17.42 27.06 1.56
CA ILE A 505 16.88 28.09 2.44
C ILE A 505 16.45 27.51 3.78
N GLY A 506 16.58 28.32 4.84
CA GLY A 506 16.07 27.99 6.17
C GLY A 506 16.66 26.71 6.76
N TYR A 507 16.27 26.41 7.99
CA TYR A 507 16.62 25.19 8.73
C TYR A 507 15.36 24.36 8.95
N ILE A 508 15.45 23.05 8.72
CA ILE A 508 14.34 22.12 8.87
C ILE A 508 14.83 20.75 9.34
N VAL A 509 14.06 20.10 10.20
CA VAL A 509 14.20 18.68 10.51
C VAL A 509 13.21 17.92 9.63
N LYS A 510 13.70 17.15 8.65
CA LYS A 510 12.87 16.49 7.64
C LYS A 510 11.86 15.53 8.26
N THR A 511 12.23 14.86 9.34
CA THR A 511 11.41 13.88 10.04
C THR A 511 10.39 14.49 11.00
N ASP A 512 10.36 15.82 11.13
CA ASP A 512 9.30 16.51 11.85
C ASP A 512 8.09 16.77 10.96
N ASN A 513 6.96 17.06 11.60
CA ASN A 513 5.73 17.41 10.89
C ASN A 513 5.77 18.88 10.50
N ASN A 514 6.32 19.16 9.33
CA ASN A 514 6.54 20.52 8.85
C ASN A 514 5.34 21.06 8.08
N ARG A 515 5.04 22.35 8.26
CA ARG A 515 4.07 23.12 7.48
C ARG A 515 4.81 24.17 6.66
N ILE A 516 4.66 24.10 5.35
CA ILE A 516 5.41 24.91 4.39
C ILE A 516 4.43 25.61 3.45
N ALA A 517 4.60 26.90 3.26
CA ALA A 517 3.90 27.66 2.24
C ALA A 517 4.87 28.41 1.34
N VAL A 518 4.63 28.37 0.04
CA VAL A 518 5.33 29.16 -0.97
C VAL A 518 4.30 30.06 -1.64
N LYS A 519 4.42 31.36 -1.48
CA LYS A 519 3.66 32.32 -2.28
C LYS A 519 4.51 32.92 -3.40
N TYR A 520 3.89 33.18 -4.51
CA TYR A 520 4.51 33.80 -5.66
C TYR A 520 3.57 34.79 -6.33
N LYS A 521 4.14 35.90 -6.72
CA LYS A 521 3.53 36.99 -7.48
C LYS A 521 4.65 37.78 -8.14
N LEU A 522 4.37 38.47 -9.25
CA LEU A 522 5.35 39.38 -9.85
C LEU A 522 5.79 40.45 -8.85
N GLY A 523 7.09 40.54 -8.61
CA GLY A 523 7.67 41.43 -7.62
C GLY A 523 7.59 40.95 -6.17
N GLU A 524 7.04 39.74 -5.91
CA GLU A 524 6.94 39.22 -4.56
C GLU A 524 6.94 37.69 -4.55
N GLN A 525 7.99 37.08 -4.03
CA GLN A 525 8.06 35.64 -3.72
C GLN A 525 8.46 35.48 -2.26
N ALA A 526 7.84 34.54 -1.56
CA ALA A 526 8.21 34.24 -0.17
C ALA A 526 7.97 32.78 0.18
N VAL A 527 8.74 32.27 1.16
CA VAL A 527 8.60 30.96 1.74
C VAL A 527 8.41 31.08 3.25
N PHE A 528 7.45 30.33 3.76
CA PHE A 528 7.09 30.24 5.17
C PHE A 528 7.26 28.82 5.65
N LEU A 529 7.83 28.65 6.84
CA LEU A 529 8.07 27.39 7.51
C LEU A 529 7.62 27.48 8.97
N ASN A 530 6.69 26.64 9.38
CA ASN A 530 6.25 26.50 10.77
C ASN A 530 5.92 27.85 11.45
N GLY A 531 5.16 28.70 10.77
CA GLY A 531 4.73 30.02 11.24
C GLY A 531 5.74 31.16 11.04
N VAL A 532 6.90 30.91 10.41
CA VAL A 532 7.95 31.91 10.19
C VAL A 532 8.19 32.14 8.72
N LYS A 533 8.27 33.41 8.30
CA LYS A 533 8.74 33.80 6.96
C LYS A 533 10.26 33.63 6.91
N ILE A 534 10.75 32.64 6.18
CA ILE A 534 12.17 32.26 6.11
C ILE A 534 12.89 32.81 4.86
N TYR A 535 12.12 33.23 3.85
CA TYR A 535 12.67 33.76 2.60
C TYR A 535 11.73 34.75 1.95
N SER A 536 12.30 35.77 1.26
CA SER A 536 11.57 36.69 0.37
C SER A 536 12.43 37.16 -0.78
N ASN A 537 11.80 37.45 -1.92
CA ASN A 537 12.43 38.00 -3.12
C ASN A 537 11.44 38.92 -3.87
N THR A 538 11.94 39.68 -4.83
CA THR A 538 11.17 40.66 -5.61
C THR A 538 11.31 40.47 -7.13
N LEU A 539 11.40 39.22 -7.58
CA LEU A 539 11.48 38.87 -9.01
C LEU A 539 10.19 39.25 -9.75
N SER A 540 10.37 39.92 -10.90
CA SER A 540 9.26 40.36 -11.77
C SER A 540 9.20 39.57 -13.09
N SER A 541 9.62 38.29 -13.09
CA SER A 541 9.59 37.43 -14.26
C SER A 541 8.32 36.54 -14.24
N ALA A 542 7.51 36.68 -15.30
CA ALA A 542 6.32 35.86 -15.50
C ALA A 542 6.67 34.53 -16.16
N PHE A 543 5.89 33.50 -15.88
CA PHE A 543 5.98 32.21 -16.59
C PHE A 543 5.66 32.41 -18.07
N THR A 544 6.44 31.80 -18.93
CA THR A 544 6.29 31.88 -20.40
C THR A 544 5.31 30.84 -20.94
N THR A 545 5.07 29.78 -20.18
CA THR A 545 4.08 28.73 -20.45
C THR A 545 3.29 28.47 -19.18
N ALA A 546 2.01 28.17 -19.32
CA ALA A 546 1.14 27.93 -18.18
C ALA A 546 1.63 26.75 -17.31
N LEU A 547 1.62 26.95 -16.00
CA LEU A 547 1.79 25.85 -15.04
C LEU A 547 0.55 24.95 -15.11
N ASP A 548 0.73 23.70 -15.46
CA ASP A 548 -0.37 22.76 -15.73
C ASP A 548 -0.26 21.42 -14.96
N ARG A 549 0.81 21.26 -14.20
CA ARG A 549 1.11 20.06 -13.44
C ARG A 549 1.38 20.36 -11.98
N PHE A 550 0.86 19.49 -11.14
CA PHE A 550 1.31 19.26 -9.77
C PHE A 550 1.96 17.88 -9.68
N SER A 551 3.09 17.73 -8.96
CA SER A 551 3.70 16.43 -8.69
C SER A 551 4.44 16.38 -7.35
N PHE A 552 4.47 15.18 -6.74
CA PHE A 552 5.33 14.86 -5.60
C PHE A 552 6.72 14.42 -6.09
N ASP A 553 7.30 15.19 -6.99
CA ASP A 553 8.63 15.02 -7.54
C ASP A 553 9.12 16.30 -8.23
N TYR A 554 10.30 16.23 -8.81
CA TYR A 554 10.88 17.28 -9.63
C TYR A 554 10.48 17.09 -11.10
N ASN A 555 9.32 17.62 -11.48
CA ASN A 555 8.87 17.67 -12.87
C ASN A 555 8.57 16.30 -13.53
N GLY A 556 7.97 15.37 -12.81
CA GLY A 556 7.52 14.10 -13.40
C GLY A 556 8.60 13.02 -13.47
N GLY A 557 9.46 12.94 -12.45
CA GLY A 557 10.35 11.78 -12.28
C GLY A 557 11.67 11.99 -11.57
N GLY A 558 12.13 13.24 -11.33
CA GLY A 558 13.35 13.50 -10.56
C GLY A 558 13.06 13.78 -9.09
N PHE A 559 13.97 13.43 -8.18
CA PHE A 559 13.92 13.79 -6.76
C PHE A 559 12.55 13.61 -6.10
N PRO A 560 11.96 12.40 -6.15
CA PRO A 560 10.61 12.17 -5.67
C PRO A 560 10.49 12.47 -4.17
N TYR A 561 9.34 12.98 -3.77
CA TYR A 561 9.01 13.18 -2.37
C TYR A 561 8.58 11.84 -1.77
N TYR A 562 9.34 11.35 -0.79
CA TYR A 562 8.98 10.20 0.03
C TYR A 562 8.74 10.63 1.46
N GLY A 563 7.54 10.33 1.97
CA GLY A 563 7.11 10.80 3.28
C GLY A 563 5.64 10.59 3.51
N LYS A 564 5.16 11.25 4.55
CA LYS A 564 3.75 11.31 4.93
C LYS A 564 3.23 12.72 4.72
N VAL A 565 2.25 12.87 3.85
CA VAL A 565 1.62 14.16 3.53
C VAL A 565 0.28 14.23 4.22
N LYS A 566 0.09 15.17 5.14
CA LYS A 566 -1.17 15.37 5.87
C LYS A 566 -2.12 16.32 5.17
N ALA A 567 -1.58 17.31 4.48
CA ALA A 567 -2.36 18.28 3.73
C ALA A 567 -1.55 18.83 2.56
N LEU A 568 -2.25 19.22 1.49
CA LEU A 568 -1.71 19.99 0.38
C LEU A 568 -2.83 20.89 -0.13
N GLU A 569 -2.50 22.16 -0.36
CA GLU A 569 -3.44 23.17 -0.86
C GLU A 569 -2.77 24.03 -1.93
N ILE A 570 -3.52 24.30 -3.00
CA ILE A 570 -3.10 25.22 -4.07
C ILE A 570 -4.12 26.36 -4.09
N TYR A 571 -3.62 27.58 -4.15
CA TYR A 571 -4.40 28.79 -4.27
C TYR A 571 -4.02 29.50 -5.57
N THR A 572 -5.02 30.00 -6.31
CA THR A 572 -4.79 30.81 -7.52
C THR A 572 -4.40 32.24 -7.20
N THR A 573 -4.41 32.62 -5.92
CA THR A 573 -4.02 33.95 -5.42
C THR A 573 -2.80 33.87 -4.51
N SER A 574 -1.99 34.94 -4.50
CA SER A 574 -0.92 35.10 -3.52
C SER A 574 -1.55 35.51 -2.18
N LEU A 575 -1.52 34.59 -1.20
CA LEU A 575 -1.97 34.89 0.16
C LEU A 575 -1.12 35.98 0.81
N THR A 576 -1.68 36.74 1.74
CA THR A 576 -0.93 37.68 2.55
C THR A 576 0.07 36.98 3.45
N ASP A 577 1.10 37.66 3.91
CA ASP A 577 2.07 37.12 4.86
C ASP A 577 1.39 36.61 6.15
N ALA A 578 0.40 37.35 6.65
CA ALA A 578 -0.36 36.98 7.83
C ALA A 578 -1.15 35.66 7.62
N GLU A 579 -1.74 35.48 6.45
CA GLU A 579 -2.43 34.24 6.10
C GLU A 579 -1.46 33.06 5.94
N CYS A 580 -0.30 33.27 5.30
CA CYS A 580 0.73 32.24 5.19
C CYS A 580 1.31 31.84 6.56
N ILE A 581 1.54 32.81 7.45
CA ILE A 581 1.97 32.55 8.83
C ILE A 581 0.89 31.73 9.56
N ALA A 582 -0.37 32.16 9.51
CA ALA A 582 -1.47 31.45 10.15
C ALA A 582 -1.63 30.01 9.61
N LEU A 583 -1.50 29.82 8.29
CA LEU A 583 -1.61 28.49 7.63
C LEU A 583 -0.47 27.57 8.04
N THR A 584 0.73 28.10 8.25
CA THR A 584 1.92 27.31 8.60
C THR A 584 2.18 27.22 10.11
N THR A 585 1.45 27.91 10.96
CA THR A 585 1.59 27.80 12.44
C THR A 585 1.16 26.39 12.91
N LEU A 586 2.03 25.72 13.70
CA LEU A 586 1.84 24.34 14.20
C LEU A 586 0.75 24.25 15.27
#